data_104af7708ad8d2b44442584a088c1c73
#
_entry.id   104af7708ad8d2b44442584a088c1c73
#
_cell.length_a   1.000
_cell.length_b   1.000
_cell.length_c   1.000
_cell.angle_alpha   90.00
_cell.angle_beta   90.00
_cell.angle_gamma   90.00
#
_symmetry.space_group_name_H-M   'P 1'
#
loop_
_entity.id
_entity.type
_entity.pdbx_description
1 polymer ?
#
loop_
_entity_poly.entity_id
_entity_poly.type
_entity_poly.pdbx_seq_one_letter_code
_entity_poly.pdbx_strand_id
1 'polypeptide(L)'
;MNDIAQSIFQQHTDELCGAAVRAISGRTNAHFRKGRLYLDDDLVPVLAPHLRLEADNQSFRDFRAVADGMALRLLASDPTIYEQACPQDETARLLYDFFEQVRLEATVAPDWPGVHANVQARFRAWAEAFEHSALIESSLGILLFTVMLTVWSRVTGGVPSEAQQDLQEATRAGMADEIGEELYALRRLRNDQAAYAVVAARLAQKISANLTAEMALDRRQKDSDKNSRSLFSLLLTPDAQLEEGFDVAPSGQSRIFDQHQSSYRVFTRRYDRVELASSRVRLAELKQFRQQMDQDRASLSVGVAQLARLFRRIFRKPQDDGWIFGQEEGILDGRALGQLVASPAETRIFRQDQVIDRVDQAVTVLLDCSGSMRTHARRLSVLLDTLLRALGMAGVQTELLGFTTGAWNGGRAMKDWQRQGKPAHPGRLNEICHLLFKQADTSWSRARLDIAALLKHDLYREGVDGEAVLWASQRLLEQPDRRRTLIVISDGCPMDSATQHVNDDFYLASHLQQVIRQTISQGIDVVGLGVGLDLSAYYPRSLAVDLQQALTPAVFYDIARLLAGGHRR
;
A
#
# COMPACT_ATOMS: atom_id res chain seq x y z
N MET A 1 11.08 23.41 -8.03
CA MET A 1 10.41 24.17 -9.14
C MET A 1 9.39 23.30 -9.89
N ASN A 2 9.59 21.98 -9.98
CA ASN A 2 8.62 21.07 -10.66
C ASN A 2 7.27 20.93 -9.92
N ASP A 3 7.24 20.88 -8.58
CA ASP A 3 6.00 20.63 -7.83
C ASP A 3 4.97 21.75 -7.93
N ILE A 4 5.42 23.01 -7.98
CA ILE A 4 4.51 24.16 -8.16
C ILE A 4 3.92 24.17 -9.59
N ALA A 5 4.75 23.86 -10.58
CA ALA A 5 4.29 23.79 -11.98
C ALA A 5 3.29 22.62 -12.16
N GLN A 6 3.53 21.49 -11.51
CA GLN A 6 2.65 20.33 -11.54
C GLN A 6 1.33 20.59 -10.82
N SER A 7 1.36 21.28 -9.68
CA SER A 7 0.16 21.70 -8.94
C SER A 7 -0.69 22.70 -9.77
N ILE A 8 -0.06 23.67 -10.41
CA ILE A 8 -0.76 24.62 -11.30
C ILE A 8 -1.36 23.90 -12.51
N PHE A 9 -0.63 22.95 -13.11
CA PHE A 9 -1.14 22.15 -14.22
C PHE A 9 -2.35 21.32 -13.79
N GLN A 10 -2.31 20.67 -12.63
CA GLN A 10 -3.43 19.88 -12.09
C GLN A 10 -4.65 20.76 -11.84
N GLN A 11 -4.48 21.89 -11.16
CA GLN A 11 -5.58 22.82 -10.90
C GLN A 11 -6.22 23.33 -12.21
N HIS A 12 -5.42 23.71 -13.19
CA HIS A 12 -5.92 24.15 -14.49
C HIS A 12 -6.65 23.02 -15.23
N THR A 13 -6.12 21.82 -15.16
CA THR A 13 -6.75 20.61 -15.71
C THR A 13 -8.11 20.35 -15.05
N ASP A 14 -8.18 20.41 -13.72
CA ASP A 14 -9.42 20.21 -12.95
C ASP A 14 -10.48 21.26 -13.32
N GLU A 15 -10.10 22.54 -13.47
CA GLU A 15 -11.01 23.61 -13.88
C GLU A 15 -11.57 23.39 -15.30
N LEU A 16 -10.71 23.06 -16.27
CA LEU A 16 -11.11 22.82 -17.66
C LEU A 16 -11.98 21.57 -17.81
N CYS A 17 -11.62 20.48 -17.13
CA CYS A 17 -12.42 19.25 -17.09
C CYS A 17 -13.77 19.49 -16.43
N GLY A 18 -13.81 20.22 -15.31
CA GLY A 18 -15.06 20.60 -14.65
C GLY A 18 -15.98 21.44 -15.54
N ALA A 19 -15.42 22.43 -16.25
CA ALA A 19 -16.17 23.23 -17.21
C ALA A 19 -16.77 22.36 -18.35
N ALA A 20 -16.00 21.41 -18.84
CA ALA A 20 -16.45 20.48 -19.88
C ALA A 20 -17.60 19.58 -19.39
N VAL A 21 -17.48 19.00 -18.19
CA VAL A 21 -18.54 18.18 -17.62
C VAL A 21 -19.81 19.00 -17.43
N ARG A 22 -19.74 20.21 -16.90
CA ARG A 22 -20.90 21.09 -16.77
C ARG A 22 -21.56 21.40 -18.12
N ALA A 23 -20.76 21.66 -19.14
CA ALA A 23 -21.26 21.98 -20.48
C ALA A 23 -21.96 20.79 -21.14
N ILE A 24 -21.41 19.58 -20.99
CA ILE A 24 -21.95 18.35 -21.61
C ILE A 24 -23.16 17.82 -20.83
N SER A 25 -23.03 17.69 -19.49
CA SER A 25 -24.05 17.07 -18.64
C SER A 25 -25.18 18.01 -18.21
N GLY A 26 -24.98 19.32 -18.32
CA GLY A 26 -25.90 20.34 -17.78
C GLY A 26 -25.90 20.43 -16.25
N ARG A 27 -25.05 19.68 -15.55
CA ARG A 27 -24.93 19.67 -14.09
C ARG A 27 -24.04 20.82 -13.61
N THR A 28 -24.62 21.91 -13.14
CA THR A 28 -23.87 23.13 -12.72
C THR A 28 -23.01 22.92 -11.47
N ASN A 29 -23.34 21.93 -10.63
CA ASN A 29 -22.63 21.55 -9.43
C ASN A 29 -21.45 20.58 -9.64
N ALA A 30 -21.18 20.19 -10.89
CA ALA A 30 -20.07 19.31 -11.22
C ALA A 30 -18.73 20.05 -11.18
N HIS A 31 -17.76 19.51 -10.45
CA HIS A 31 -16.40 20.04 -10.38
C HIS A 31 -15.37 18.92 -10.20
N PHE A 32 -14.13 19.18 -10.61
CA PHE A 32 -13.00 18.29 -10.36
C PHE A 32 -12.17 18.79 -9.18
N ARG A 33 -11.67 17.84 -8.41
CA ARG A 33 -10.71 18.09 -7.34
C ARG A 33 -9.69 16.96 -7.33
N LYS A 34 -8.43 17.26 -7.55
CA LYS A 34 -7.33 16.28 -7.65
C LYS A 34 -7.58 15.19 -8.69
N GLY A 35 -8.11 15.56 -9.85
CA GLY A 35 -8.40 14.63 -10.94
C GLY A 35 -9.65 13.78 -10.78
N ARG A 36 -10.45 13.99 -9.72
CA ARG A 36 -11.70 13.27 -9.44
C ARG A 36 -12.90 14.17 -9.61
N LEU A 37 -14.00 13.63 -10.13
CA LEU A 37 -15.25 14.36 -10.33
C LEU A 37 -16.14 14.28 -9.08
N TYR A 38 -16.66 15.44 -8.68
CA TYR A 38 -17.64 15.58 -7.60
C TYR A 38 -18.90 16.26 -8.11
N LEU A 39 -20.04 15.88 -7.55
CA LEU A 39 -21.31 16.61 -7.63
C LEU A 39 -21.59 17.15 -6.22
N ASP A 40 -21.47 18.45 -6.02
CA ASP A 40 -21.38 19.07 -4.70
C ASP A 40 -20.22 18.44 -3.90
N ASP A 41 -20.49 17.76 -2.78
CA ASP A 41 -19.48 17.07 -1.97
C ASP A 41 -19.42 15.56 -2.24
N ASP A 42 -20.26 15.02 -3.12
CA ASP A 42 -20.34 13.59 -3.41
C ASP A 42 -19.40 13.20 -4.54
N LEU A 43 -18.53 12.22 -4.30
CA LEU A 43 -17.61 11.67 -5.30
C LEU A 43 -18.39 10.86 -6.35
N VAL A 44 -18.16 11.17 -7.62
CA VAL A 44 -18.70 10.39 -8.75
C VAL A 44 -17.66 9.33 -9.14
N PRO A 45 -17.97 8.03 -8.95
CA PRO A 45 -17.01 6.97 -9.25
C PRO A 45 -16.77 6.77 -10.74
N VAL A 46 -15.53 6.45 -11.11
CA VAL A 46 -15.19 5.98 -12.46
C VAL A 46 -15.43 4.47 -12.53
N LEU A 47 -16.56 4.05 -13.08
CA LEU A 47 -16.97 2.64 -13.10
C LEU A 47 -16.26 1.84 -14.21
N ALA A 48 -16.18 2.39 -15.41
CA ALA A 48 -15.63 1.67 -16.55
C ALA A 48 -14.08 1.64 -16.52
N PRO A 49 -13.45 0.47 -16.68
CA PRO A 49 -12.00 0.31 -16.52
C PRO A 49 -11.16 1.14 -17.50
N HIS A 50 -11.61 1.34 -18.73
CA HIS A 50 -10.86 2.14 -19.71
C HIS A 50 -10.87 3.65 -19.43
N LEU A 51 -11.75 4.14 -18.54
CA LEU A 51 -11.76 5.53 -18.07
C LEU A 51 -10.90 5.72 -16.83
N ARG A 52 -10.42 4.66 -16.17
CA ARG A 52 -9.51 4.79 -15.03
C ARG A 52 -8.15 5.26 -15.51
N LEU A 53 -7.59 6.26 -14.84
CA LEU A 53 -6.27 6.79 -15.14
C LEU A 53 -5.24 6.11 -14.24
N GLU A 54 -4.19 5.57 -14.84
CA GLU A 54 -3.02 5.08 -14.10
C GLU A 54 -2.12 6.25 -13.68
N ALA A 55 -1.43 6.12 -12.54
CA ALA A 55 -0.75 7.25 -11.88
C ALA A 55 0.43 7.88 -12.65
N ASP A 56 0.98 7.19 -13.66
CA ASP A 56 2.20 7.62 -14.34
C ASP A 56 1.94 8.23 -15.73
N ASN A 57 2.44 9.47 -15.91
CA ASN A 57 2.60 10.15 -17.21
C ASN A 57 1.32 10.58 -17.95
N GLN A 58 0.31 11.08 -17.23
CA GLN A 58 -0.99 11.47 -17.80
C GLN A 58 -0.92 12.84 -18.50
N SER A 59 -1.41 12.89 -19.72
CA SER A 59 -1.57 14.13 -20.47
C SER A 59 -2.92 14.80 -20.17
N PHE A 60 -3.03 16.11 -20.42
CA PHE A 60 -4.32 16.82 -20.38
C PHE A 60 -5.40 16.13 -21.25
N ARG A 61 -4.99 15.51 -22.36
CA ARG A 61 -5.90 14.78 -23.26
C ARG A 61 -6.54 13.57 -22.58
N ASP A 62 -5.79 12.87 -21.73
CA ASP A 62 -6.30 11.71 -21.00
C ASP A 62 -7.32 12.15 -19.94
N PHE A 63 -7.00 13.16 -19.13
CA PHE A 63 -7.95 13.74 -18.17
C PHE A 63 -9.22 14.24 -18.86
N ARG A 64 -9.09 14.91 -20.00
CA ARG A 64 -10.22 15.42 -20.77
C ARG A 64 -11.09 14.28 -21.30
N ALA A 65 -10.51 13.20 -21.78
CA ALA A 65 -11.24 12.06 -22.30
C ALA A 65 -12.04 11.34 -21.20
N VAL A 66 -11.46 11.22 -20.01
CA VAL A 66 -12.16 10.69 -18.82
C VAL A 66 -13.31 11.61 -18.42
N ALA A 67 -13.07 12.92 -18.37
CA ALA A 67 -14.12 13.90 -18.07
C ALA A 67 -15.29 13.84 -19.07
N ASP A 68 -14.98 13.71 -20.36
CA ASP A 68 -16.00 13.56 -21.41
C ASP A 68 -16.79 12.25 -21.22
N GLY A 69 -16.15 11.11 -20.94
CA GLY A 69 -16.82 9.83 -20.67
C GLY A 69 -17.74 9.87 -19.45
N MET A 70 -17.27 10.50 -18.36
CA MET A 70 -18.08 10.69 -17.14
C MET A 70 -19.25 11.65 -17.39
N ALA A 71 -19.05 12.71 -18.18
CA ALA A 71 -20.12 13.64 -18.54
C ALA A 71 -21.23 12.96 -19.35
N LEU A 72 -20.88 12.06 -20.27
CA LEU A 72 -21.86 11.27 -21.04
C LEU A 72 -22.70 10.38 -20.10
N ARG A 73 -22.10 9.80 -19.07
CA ARG A 73 -22.81 9.00 -18.07
C ARG A 73 -23.80 9.85 -17.28
N LEU A 74 -23.39 11.03 -16.81
CA LEU A 74 -24.27 11.96 -16.11
C LEU A 74 -25.41 12.50 -16.99
N LEU A 75 -25.20 12.57 -18.32
CA LEU A 75 -26.17 13.06 -19.29
C LEU A 75 -27.21 12.01 -19.65
N ALA A 76 -26.79 10.76 -19.97
CA ALA A 76 -27.58 9.81 -20.72
C ALA A 76 -27.73 8.44 -20.04
N SER A 77 -27.31 8.28 -18.79
CA SER A 77 -27.58 7.07 -17.99
C SER A 77 -28.57 7.38 -16.86
N ASP A 78 -29.70 6.66 -16.85
CA ASP A 78 -30.65 6.69 -15.75
C ASP A 78 -30.14 5.76 -14.63
N PRO A 79 -29.84 6.28 -13.41
CA PRO A 79 -29.33 5.48 -12.31
C PRO A 79 -30.28 4.36 -11.89
N THR A 80 -31.60 4.59 -11.96
CA THR A 80 -32.59 3.61 -11.50
C THR A 80 -32.63 2.39 -12.41
N ILE A 81 -32.57 2.60 -13.73
CA ILE A 81 -32.49 1.53 -14.72
C ILE A 81 -31.18 0.76 -14.58
N TYR A 82 -30.08 1.50 -14.40
CA TYR A 82 -28.76 0.91 -14.21
C TYR A 82 -28.72 0.00 -12.97
N GLU A 83 -29.18 0.48 -11.80
CA GLU A 83 -29.16 -0.27 -10.54
C GLU A 83 -30.05 -1.52 -10.56
N GLN A 84 -31.22 -1.44 -11.19
CA GLN A 84 -32.14 -2.57 -11.31
C GLN A 84 -31.56 -3.75 -12.11
N ALA A 85 -30.73 -3.47 -13.11
CA ALA A 85 -30.16 -4.50 -13.97
C ALA A 85 -28.74 -4.91 -13.53
N CYS A 86 -28.11 -4.17 -12.60
CA CYS A 86 -26.71 -4.36 -12.19
C CYS A 86 -26.51 -5.73 -11.53
N PRO A 87 -25.58 -6.59 -12.04
CA PRO A 87 -25.25 -7.87 -11.44
C PRO A 87 -24.61 -7.74 -10.05
N GLN A 88 -24.81 -8.75 -9.18
CA GLN A 88 -24.22 -8.82 -7.85
C GLN A 88 -22.79 -9.37 -7.86
N ASP A 89 -22.45 -10.19 -8.85
CA ASP A 89 -21.11 -10.74 -9.03
C ASP A 89 -20.14 -9.66 -9.51
N GLU A 90 -18.98 -9.53 -8.87
CA GLU A 90 -18.01 -8.47 -9.13
C GLU A 90 -17.48 -8.47 -10.57
N THR A 91 -17.20 -9.65 -11.13
CA THR A 91 -16.74 -9.79 -12.52
C THR A 91 -17.83 -9.42 -13.52
N ALA A 92 -19.05 -9.89 -13.29
CA ALA A 92 -20.20 -9.53 -14.12
C ALA A 92 -20.51 -8.03 -14.01
N ARG A 93 -20.36 -7.44 -12.83
CA ARG A 93 -20.55 -6.01 -12.60
C ARG A 93 -19.54 -5.17 -13.38
N LEU A 94 -18.23 -5.54 -13.33
CA LEU A 94 -17.18 -4.87 -14.11
C LEU A 94 -17.52 -4.85 -15.61
N LEU A 95 -17.95 -5.98 -16.15
CA LEU A 95 -18.34 -6.11 -17.55
C LEU A 95 -19.59 -5.28 -17.87
N TYR A 96 -20.57 -5.29 -16.99
CA TYR A 96 -21.80 -4.51 -17.13
C TYR A 96 -21.51 -3.00 -17.10
N ASP A 97 -20.64 -2.55 -16.20
CA ASP A 97 -20.17 -1.16 -16.11
C ASP A 97 -19.49 -0.71 -17.40
N PHE A 98 -18.66 -1.59 -17.96
CA PHE A 98 -17.99 -1.36 -19.22
C PHE A 98 -18.99 -1.30 -20.38
N PHE A 99 -19.93 -2.24 -20.47
CA PHE A 99 -20.92 -2.28 -21.56
C PHE A 99 -21.84 -1.06 -21.55
N GLU A 100 -22.28 -0.61 -20.37
CA GLU A 100 -23.07 0.62 -20.25
C GLU A 100 -22.27 1.84 -20.71
N GLN A 101 -20.98 1.94 -20.35
CA GLN A 101 -20.13 3.03 -20.80
C GLN A 101 -19.95 3.02 -22.34
N VAL A 102 -19.73 1.84 -22.92
CA VAL A 102 -19.65 1.67 -24.39
C VAL A 102 -20.96 2.09 -25.09
N ARG A 103 -22.12 1.82 -24.49
CA ARG A 103 -23.41 2.32 -24.97
C ARG A 103 -23.45 3.83 -25.05
N LEU A 104 -23.03 4.50 -23.97
CA LEU A 104 -23.00 5.96 -23.88
C LEU A 104 -22.04 6.57 -24.90
N GLU A 105 -20.87 6.00 -25.09
CA GLU A 105 -19.89 6.43 -26.09
C GLU A 105 -20.38 6.23 -27.53
N ALA A 106 -21.19 5.19 -27.78
CA ALA A 106 -21.79 4.94 -29.07
C ALA A 106 -22.98 5.89 -29.41
N THR A 107 -23.53 6.58 -28.40
CA THR A 107 -24.66 7.51 -28.54
C THR A 107 -24.25 8.98 -28.48
N VAL A 108 -22.96 9.29 -28.57
CA VAL A 108 -22.44 10.69 -28.64
C VAL A 108 -23.09 11.42 -29.81
N ALA A 109 -23.62 12.61 -29.55
CA ALA A 109 -24.25 13.44 -30.55
C ALA A 109 -23.27 13.77 -31.69
N PRO A 110 -23.72 13.73 -32.97
CA PRO A 110 -22.85 14.06 -34.13
C PRO A 110 -22.21 15.45 -34.04
N ASP A 111 -22.86 16.38 -33.36
CA ASP A 111 -22.38 17.76 -33.17
C ASP A 111 -21.21 17.87 -32.18
N TRP A 112 -20.83 16.76 -31.53
CA TRP A 112 -19.70 16.71 -30.56
C TRP A 112 -18.53 15.83 -31.05
N PRO A 113 -17.93 16.14 -32.22
CA PRO A 113 -16.86 15.31 -32.78
C PRO A 113 -15.63 15.24 -31.88
N GLY A 114 -15.36 16.28 -31.07
CA GLY A 114 -14.28 16.31 -30.12
C GLY A 114 -14.45 15.32 -28.96
N VAL A 115 -15.66 15.22 -28.42
CA VAL A 115 -16.00 14.25 -27.37
C VAL A 115 -15.84 12.82 -27.90
N HIS A 116 -16.40 12.56 -29.09
CA HIS A 116 -16.25 11.26 -29.75
C HIS A 116 -14.77 10.88 -29.97
N ALA A 117 -13.95 11.82 -30.48
CA ALA A 117 -12.54 11.58 -30.71
C ALA A 117 -11.76 11.31 -29.39
N ASN A 118 -12.12 12.01 -28.30
CA ASN A 118 -11.48 11.87 -27.01
C ASN A 118 -11.75 10.49 -26.37
N VAL A 119 -13.02 10.05 -26.31
CA VAL A 119 -13.39 8.75 -25.73
C VAL A 119 -12.83 7.59 -26.56
N GLN A 120 -12.82 7.70 -27.89
CA GLN A 120 -12.20 6.73 -28.79
C GLN A 120 -10.69 6.63 -28.57
N ALA A 121 -10.00 7.78 -28.42
CA ALA A 121 -8.56 7.79 -28.16
C ALA A 121 -8.24 7.19 -26.79
N ARG A 122 -9.08 7.46 -25.78
CA ARG A 122 -8.89 6.90 -24.44
C ARG A 122 -9.03 5.38 -24.43
N PHE A 123 -10.06 4.85 -25.09
CA PHE A 123 -10.22 3.40 -25.21
C PHE A 123 -9.00 2.75 -25.89
N ARG A 124 -8.50 3.34 -26.99
CA ARG A 124 -7.31 2.82 -27.68
C ARG A 124 -6.07 2.82 -26.80
N ALA A 125 -5.83 3.92 -26.06
CA ALA A 125 -4.71 4.02 -25.14
C ALA A 125 -4.81 2.96 -24.01
N TRP A 126 -6.02 2.73 -23.48
CA TRP A 126 -6.26 1.67 -22.51
C TRP A 126 -6.03 0.27 -23.12
N ALA A 127 -6.50 0.03 -24.33
CA ALA A 127 -6.31 -1.24 -25.01
C ALA A 127 -4.83 -1.54 -25.29
N GLU A 128 -4.05 -0.55 -25.72
CA GLU A 128 -2.59 -0.66 -25.88
C GLU A 128 -1.90 -0.96 -24.53
N ALA A 129 -2.29 -0.27 -23.47
CA ALA A 129 -1.75 -0.53 -22.13
C ALA A 129 -2.09 -1.94 -21.64
N PHE A 130 -3.31 -2.43 -21.92
CA PHE A 130 -3.71 -3.78 -21.57
C PHE A 130 -2.91 -4.85 -22.32
N GLU A 131 -2.61 -4.66 -23.60
CA GLU A 131 -1.76 -5.56 -24.40
C GLU A 131 -0.33 -5.67 -23.85
N HIS A 132 0.19 -4.63 -23.21
CA HIS A 132 1.51 -4.63 -22.60
C HIS A 132 1.50 -5.05 -21.13
N SER A 133 0.33 -5.34 -20.57
CA SER A 133 0.18 -5.79 -19.18
C SER A 133 0.39 -7.30 -19.06
N ALA A 134 0.80 -7.75 -17.87
CA ALA A 134 0.92 -9.18 -17.58
C ALA A 134 -0.43 -9.93 -17.62
N LEU A 135 -1.56 -9.22 -17.70
CA LEU A 135 -2.89 -9.82 -17.83
C LEU A 135 -3.07 -10.56 -19.15
N ILE A 136 -2.47 -10.07 -20.24
CA ILE A 136 -2.59 -10.68 -21.56
C ILE A 136 -1.83 -12.02 -21.67
N GLU A 137 -0.98 -12.34 -20.70
CA GLU A 137 -0.28 -13.61 -20.65
C GLU A 137 -1.16 -14.76 -20.12
N SER A 138 -2.32 -14.43 -19.52
CA SER A 138 -3.27 -15.40 -18.99
C SER A 138 -4.43 -15.65 -19.96
N SER A 139 -4.95 -16.88 -19.99
CA SER A 139 -6.15 -17.23 -20.79
C SER A 139 -7.36 -16.37 -20.38
N LEU A 140 -7.48 -16.08 -19.08
CA LEU A 140 -8.52 -15.23 -18.51
C LEU A 140 -8.41 -13.78 -19.00
N GLY A 141 -7.23 -13.21 -18.99
CA GLY A 141 -6.99 -11.85 -19.46
C GLY A 141 -7.22 -11.71 -20.95
N ILE A 142 -6.79 -12.71 -21.76
CA ILE A 142 -7.08 -12.76 -23.20
C ILE A 142 -8.58 -12.78 -23.45
N LEU A 143 -9.33 -13.65 -22.76
CA LEU A 143 -10.78 -13.77 -22.94
C LEU A 143 -11.48 -12.46 -22.56
N LEU A 144 -11.17 -11.89 -21.40
CA LEU A 144 -11.72 -10.62 -20.93
C LEU A 144 -11.45 -9.48 -21.93
N PHE A 145 -10.20 -9.33 -22.33
CA PHE A 145 -9.77 -8.29 -23.26
C PHE A 145 -10.47 -8.42 -24.62
N THR A 146 -10.53 -9.64 -25.17
CA THR A 146 -11.17 -9.89 -26.46
C THR A 146 -12.67 -9.60 -26.44
N VAL A 147 -13.35 -9.95 -25.34
CA VAL A 147 -14.77 -9.62 -25.16
C VAL A 147 -14.98 -8.11 -25.12
N MET A 148 -14.20 -7.39 -24.30
CA MET A 148 -14.32 -5.93 -24.19
C MET A 148 -14.02 -5.24 -25.52
N LEU A 149 -12.98 -5.67 -26.21
CA LEU A 149 -12.61 -5.16 -27.53
C LEU A 149 -13.71 -5.42 -28.58
N THR A 150 -14.32 -6.62 -28.56
CA THR A 150 -15.39 -7.01 -29.47
C THR A 150 -16.68 -6.20 -29.23
N VAL A 151 -17.07 -6.03 -27.96
CA VAL A 151 -18.24 -5.21 -27.62
C VAL A 151 -18.01 -3.76 -28.05
N TRP A 152 -16.85 -3.20 -27.71
CA TRP A 152 -16.52 -1.83 -28.10
C TRP A 152 -16.57 -1.63 -29.64
N SER A 153 -15.88 -2.48 -30.39
CA SER A 153 -15.84 -2.36 -31.86
C SER A 153 -17.22 -2.53 -32.50
N ARG A 154 -18.04 -3.45 -31.98
CA ARG A 154 -19.39 -3.73 -32.53
C ARG A 154 -20.40 -2.66 -32.19
N VAL A 155 -20.38 -2.10 -30.97
CA VAL A 155 -21.39 -1.15 -30.51
C VAL A 155 -21.03 0.28 -30.95
N THR A 156 -19.76 0.69 -30.83
CA THR A 156 -19.32 2.05 -31.19
C THR A 156 -18.97 2.18 -32.68
N GLY A 157 -18.64 1.08 -33.36
CA GLY A 157 -18.09 1.10 -34.71
C GLY A 157 -16.61 1.49 -34.77
N GLY A 158 -15.94 1.51 -33.63
CA GLY A 158 -14.49 1.78 -33.55
C GLY A 158 -13.68 0.67 -34.25
N VAL A 159 -12.55 1.04 -34.82
CA VAL A 159 -11.64 0.11 -35.50
C VAL A 159 -10.47 -0.21 -34.59
N PRO A 160 -10.29 -1.49 -34.16
CA PRO A 160 -9.13 -1.95 -33.42
C PRO A 160 -7.84 -1.90 -34.25
N SER A 161 -6.66 -1.95 -33.59
CA SER A 161 -5.37 -2.11 -34.28
C SER A 161 -5.28 -3.45 -35.01
N GLU A 162 -4.31 -3.61 -35.91
CA GLU A 162 -4.11 -4.84 -36.66
C GLU A 162 -3.85 -6.05 -35.74
N ALA A 163 -2.98 -5.86 -34.73
CA ALA A 163 -2.70 -6.90 -33.72
C ALA A 163 -3.95 -7.28 -32.89
N GLN A 164 -4.81 -6.31 -32.58
CA GLN A 164 -6.07 -6.52 -31.85
C GLN A 164 -7.09 -7.26 -32.71
N GLN A 165 -7.12 -7.00 -34.02
CA GLN A 165 -7.98 -7.72 -34.96
C GLN A 165 -7.55 -9.20 -35.08
N ASP A 166 -6.25 -9.47 -35.13
CA ASP A 166 -5.73 -10.84 -35.17
C ASP A 166 -6.12 -11.62 -33.90
N LEU A 167 -6.04 -10.97 -32.73
CA LEU A 167 -6.47 -11.57 -31.46
C LEU A 167 -7.99 -11.85 -31.44
N GLN A 168 -8.80 -10.90 -31.94
CA GLN A 168 -10.25 -11.10 -32.07
C GLN A 168 -10.59 -12.26 -33.01
N GLU A 169 -9.89 -12.39 -34.11
CA GLU A 169 -10.14 -13.48 -35.08
C GLU A 169 -9.76 -14.84 -34.50
N ALA A 170 -8.63 -14.91 -33.76
CA ALA A 170 -8.18 -16.13 -33.10
C ALA A 170 -9.19 -16.66 -32.06
N THR A 171 -9.88 -15.77 -31.34
CA THR A 171 -10.86 -16.13 -30.30
C THR A 171 -12.29 -16.22 -30.80
N ARG A 172 -12.57 -15.73 -32.01
CA ARG A 172 -13.92 -15.63 -32.60
C ARG A 172 -14.66 -16.96 -32.67
N ALA A 173 -13.96 -18.04 -33.07
CA ALA A 173 -14.59 -19.34 -33.24
C ALA A 173 -15.17 -19.91 -31.94
N GLY A 174 -14.50 -19.66 -30.79
CA GLY A 174 -15.00 -20.09 -29.49
C GLY A 174 -16.09 -19.23 -28.89
N MET A 175 -16.19 -17.97 -29.31
CA MET A 175 -17.16 -17.00 -28.73
C MET A 175 -18.40 -16.79 -29.58
N ALA A 176 -18.37 -17.03 -30.90
CA ALA A 176 -19.44 -16.65 -31.80
C ALA A 176 -20.78 -17.37 -31.50
N ASP A 177 -20.70 -18.64 -31.14
CA ASP A 177 -21.89 -19.44 -30.84
C ASP A 177 -22.50 -19.11 -29.47
N GLU A 178 -21.66 -18.61 -28.54
CA GLU A 178 -22.09 -18.36 -27.18
C GLU A 178 -22.67 -16.95 -26.96
N ILE A 179 -22.10 -15.93 -27.60
CA ILE A 179 -22.40 -14.52 -27.31
C ILE A 179 -22.82 -13.71 -28.52
N GLY A 180 -22.95 -14.34 -29.70
CA GLY A 180 -23.24 -13.65 -30.96
C GLY A 180 -24.59 -12.95 -30.98
N GLU A 181 -25.65 -13.57 -30.40
CA GLU A 181 -26.99 -12.99 -30.31
C GLU A 181 -27.00 -11.73 -29.44
N GLU A 182 -26.37 -11.80 -28.27
CA GLU A 182 -26.29 -10.68 -27.35
C GLU A 182 -25.51 -9.50 -27.95
N LEU A 183 -24.39 -9.77 -28.63
CA LEU A 183 -23.59 -8.73 -29.30
C LEU A 183 -24.41 -8.01 -30.40
N TYR A 184 -25.17 -8.75 -31.18
CA TYR A 184 -26.08 -8.16 -32.19
C TYR A 184 -27.16 -7.32 -31.53
N ALA A 185 -27.76 -7.81 -30.45
CA ALA A 185 -28.81 -7.12 -29.71
C ALA A 185 -28.26 -5.81 -29.08
N LEU A 186 -27.08 -5.82 -28.45
CA LEU A 186 -26.46 -4.63 -27.88
C LEU A 186 -26.29 -3.51 -28.91
N ARG A 187 -25.80 -3.82 -30.11
CA ARG A 187 -25.65 -2.82 -31.18
C ARG A 187 -26.99 -2.18 -31.57
N ARG A 188 -28.05 -2.97 -31.62
CA ARG A 188 -29.37 -2.52 -32.05
C ARG A 188 -30.11 -1.72 -30.98
N LEU A 189 -29.91 -2.09 -29.71
CA LEU A 189 -30.59 -1.52 -28.55
C LEU A 189 -29.84 -0.32 -27.91
N ARG A 190 -28.71 0.14 -28.48
CA ARG A 190 -27.87 1.17 -27.88
C ARG A 190 -28.59 2.47 -27.50
N ASN A 191 -29.71 2.80 -28.17
CA ASN A 191 -30.52 3.99 -27.90
C ASN A 191 -31.62 3.76 -26.86
N ASP A 192 -31.85 2.51 -26.42
CA ASP A 192 -32.82 2.14 -25.39
C ASP A 192 -32.09 1.54 -24.20
N GLN A 193 -31.90 2.34 -23.16
CA GLN A 193 -31.15 1.92 -21.98
C GLN A 193 -31.78 0.73 -21.28
N ALA A 194 -33.11 0.69 -21.13
CA ALA A 194 -33.79 -0.38 -20.39
C ALA A 194 -33.62 -1.74 -21.08
N ALA A 195 -33.87 -1.78 -22.41
CA ALA A 195 -33.69 -2.99 -23.20
C ALA A 195 -32.21 -3.40 -23.30
N TYR A 196 -31.31 -2.42 -23.43
CA TYR A 196 -29.86 -2.64 -23.47
C TYR A 196 -29.33 -3.22 -22.14
N ALA A 197 -29.72 -2.67 -21.00
CA ALA A 197 -29.28 -3.08 -19.68
C ALA A 197 -29.60 -4.56 -19.39
N VAL A 198 -30.76 -5.05 -19.78
CA VAL A 198 -31.15 -6.47 -19.63
C VAL A 198 -30.24 -7.39 -20.45
N VAL A 199 -29.91 -7.03 -21.67
CA VAL A 199 -29.02 -7.81 -22.54
C VAL A 199 -27.59 -7.73 -22.04
N ALA A 200 -27.12 -6.54 -21.64
CA ALA A 200 -25.78 -6.32 -21.11
C ALA A 200 -25.54 -7.11 -19.82
N ALA A 201 -26.51 -7.12 -18.90
CA ALA A 201 -26.42 -7.90 -17.67
C ALA A 201 -26.36 -9.42 -17.92
N ARG A 202 -27.19 -9.91 -18.87
CA ARG A 202 -27.18 -11.32 -19.29
C ARG A 202 -25.83 -11.71 -19.89
N LEU A 203 -25.30 -10.90 -20.79
CA LEU A 203 -23.99 -11.12 -21.40
C LEU A 203 -22.89 -11.11 -20.36
N ALA A 204 -22.89 -10.13 -19.45
CA ALA A 204 -21.92 -10.03 -18.38
C ALA A 204 -21.92 -11.25 -17.46
N GLN A 205 -23.09 -11.75 -17.06
CA GLN A 205 -23.24 -12.97 -16.25
C GLN A 205 -22.75 -14.21 -16.98
N LYS A 206 -23.04 -14.35 -18.28
CA LYS A 206 -22.59 -15.47 -19.12
C LYS A 206 -21.06 -15.53 -19.20
N ILE A 207 -20.43 -14.39 -19.44
CA ILE A 207 -18.97 -14.28 -19.51
C ILE A 207 -18.34 -14.51 -18.14
N SER A 208 -18.90 -13.96 -17.06
CA SER A 208 -18.40 -14.18 -15.70
C SER A 208 -18.46 -15.67 -15.31
N ALA A 209 -19.51 -16.39 -15.70
CA ALA A 209 -19.61 -17.82 -15.46
C ALA A 209 -18.51 -18.61 -16.21
N ASN A 210 -18.22 -18.24 -17.47
CA ASN A 210 -17.15 -18.85 -18.25
C ASN A 210 -15.77 -18.56 -17.66
N LEU A 211 -15.50 -17.32 -17.26
CA LEU A 211 -14.26 -16.93 -16.57
C LEU A 211 -14.06 -17.71 -15.27
N THR A 212 -15.13 -17.87 -14.48
CA THR A 212 -15.10 -18.64 -13.24
C THR A 212 -14.85 -20.13 -13.48
N ALA A 213 -15.43 -20.71 -14.55
CA ALA A 213 -15.20 -22.08 -14.96
C ALA A 213 -13.74 -22.32 -15.40
N GLU A 214 -13.18 -21.42 -16.19
CA GLU A 214 -11.75 -21.46 -16.57
C GLU A 214 -10.83 -21.30 -15.37
N MET A 215 -11.11 -20.38 -14.47
CA MET A 215 -10.37 -20.24 -13.20
C MET A 215 -10.38 -21.52 -12.36
N ALA A 216 -11.46 -22.30 -12.40
CA ALA A 216 -11.56 -23.57 -11.70
C ALA A 216 -10.78 -24.69 -12.40
N LEU A 217 -10.64 -24.64 -13.72
CA LEU A 217 -9.82 -25.58 -14.51
C LEU A 217 -8.31 -25.28 -14.35
N ASP A 218 -7.91 -24.02 -14.41
CA ASP A 218 -6.52 -23.58 -14.18
C ASP A 218 -6.02 -23.89 -12.77
N ARG A 219 -6.89 -23.90 -11.77
CA ARG A 219 -6.55 -24.36 -10.40
C ARG A 219 -6.07 -25.81 -10.37
N ARG A 220 -6.39 -26.61 -11.39
CA ARG A 220 -5.95 -28.01 -11.51
C ARG A 220 -4.66 -28.19 -12.31
N GLN A 221 -4.21 -27.15 -13.02
CA GLN A 221 -3.14 -27.26 -14.02
C GLN A 221 -1.96 -26.27 -13.88
N LYS A 222 -1.46 -25.84 -12.76
CA LYS A 222 -0.18 -25.11 -12.55
C LYS A 222 -0.21 -23.57 -12.35
N ASP A 223 0.32 -23.20 -11.32
CA ASP A 223 1.51 -22.48 -10.77
C ASP A 223 2.02 -21.15 -11.40
N SER A 224 1.56 -20.66 -12.55
CA SER A 224 2.11 -19.43 -13.15
C SER A 224 1.30 -18.15 -12.94
N ASP A 225 0.09 -18.19 -12.35
CA ASP A 225 -0.89 -17.11 -12.52
C ASP A 225 -1.23 -16.25 -11.28
N LYS A 226 -0.36 -16.21 -10.27
CA LYS A 226 -0.64 -15.37 -9.07
C LYS A 226 -0.61 -13.86 -9.38
N ASN A 227 0.28 -13.40 -10.24
CA ASN A 227 0.35 -12.00 -10.67
C ASN A 227 -0.88 -11.60 -11.49
N SER A 228 -1.36 -12.46 -12.38
CA SER A 228 -2.54 -12.19 -13.20
C SER A 228 -3.82 -12.09 -12.37
N ARG A 229 -3.96 -12.88 -11.29
CA ARG A 229 -5.11 -12.80 -10.38
C ARG A 229 -5.11 -11.54 -9.54
N SER A 230 -3.95 -11.11 -9.06
CA SER A 230 -3.80 -9.84 -8.33
C SER A 230 -4.14 -8.66 -9.23
N LEU A 231 -3.64 -8.64 -10.46
CA LEU A 231 -3.95 -7.61 -11.46
C LEU A 231 -5.43 -7.65 -11.89
N PHE A 232 -6.02 -8.86 -12.00
CA PHE A 232 -7.43 -9.01 -12.28
C PHE A 232 -8.32 -8.48 -11.15
N SER A 233 -7.93 -8.72 -9.90
CA SER A 233 -8.62 -8.16 -8.74
C SER A 233 -8.55 -6.63 -8.69
N LEU A 234 -7.44 -6.01 -9.12
CA LEU A 234 -7.31 -4.56 -9.27
C LEU A 234 -8.27 -3.98 -10.32
N LEU A 235 -8.56 -4.73 -11.40
CA LEU A 235 -9.57 -4.33 -12.39
C LEU A 235 -10.99 -4.36 -11.81
N LEU A 236 -11.26 -5.27 -10.86
CA LEU A 236 -12.58 -5.42 -10.25
C LEU A 236 -12.92 -4.32 -9.24
N THR A 237 -11.93 -3.67 -8.66
CA THR A 237 -12.15 -2.65 -7.62
C THR A 237 -12.61 -1.34 -8.27
N PRO A 238 -13.85 -0.85 -8.02
CA PRO A 238 -14.31 0.45 -8.52
C PRO A 238 -13.50 1.59 -7.89
N ASP A 239 -13.26 2.67 -8.65
CA ASP A 239 -12.58 3.88 -8.16
C ASP A 239 -13.26 4.54 -6.94
N ALA A 240 -14.56 4.24 -6.72
CA ALA A 240 -15.30 4.72 -5.56
C ALA A 240 -14.90 4.08 -4.23
N GLN A 241 -14.25 2.90 -4.27
CA GLN A 241 -13.70 2.26 -3.07
C GLN A 241 -12.28 2.75 -2.75
N LEU A 242 -11.68 3.54 -3.64
CA LEU A 242 -10.49 4.34 -3.38
C LEU A 242 -10.90 5.69 -2.73
N GLU A 243 -11.76 5.65 -1.72
CA GLU A 243 -11.86 6.77 -0.77
C GLU A 243 -10.45 7.08 -0.27
N GLU A 244 -10.10 8.31 0.01
CA GLU A 244 -8.82 8.85 0.51
C GLU A 244 -7.99 7.89 1.40
N GLY A 245 -8.19 6.58 1.27
CA GLY A 245 -7.58 5.45 1.95
C GLY A 245 -6.78 4.57 0.98
N PHE A 246 -5.68 4.10 1.45
CA PHE A 246 -4.94 3.02 0.81
C PHE A 246 -5.76 1.72 0.86
N ASP A 247 -5.59 0.83 -0.12
CA ASP A 247 -6.19 -0.51 -0.08
C ASP A 247 -5.81 -1.19 1.23
N VAL A 248 -6.78 -1.87 1.84
CA VAL A 248 -6.54 -2.65 3.07
C VAL A 248 -5.85 -3.95 2.69
N ALA A 249 -4.78 -4.30 3.40
CA ALA A 249 -4.05 -5.54 3.20
C ALA A 249 -5.00 -6.75 3.33
N PRO A 250 -5.03 -7.67 2.35
CA PRO A 250 -5.90 -8.83 2.40
C PRO A 250 -5.56 -9.71 3.61
N SER A 251 -6.56 -10.06 4.38
CA SER A 251 -6.44 -10.94 5.54
C SER A 251 -7.50 -12.04 5.50
N GLY A 252 -7.15 -13.21 6.04
CA GLY A 252 -8.05 -14.35 6.09
C GLY A 252 -7.64 -15.32 7.17
N GLN A 253 -8.46 -16.37 7.37
CA GLN A 253 -8.19 -17.45 8.33
C GLN A 253 -7.61 -18.66 7.61
N SER A 254 -6.53 -19.21 8.16
CA SER A 254 -5.90 -20.43 7.67
C SER A 254 -6.57 -21.66 8.31
N ARG A 255 -7.11 -22.53 7.48
CA ARG A 255 -7.68 -23.81 7.94
C ARG A 255 -6.61 -24.74 8.53
N ILE A 256 -5.41 -24.73 7.96
CA ILE A 256 -4.28 -25.57 8.42
C ILE A 256 -3.79 -25.06 9.78
N PHE A 257 -3.73 -23.75 9.96
CA PHE A 257 -3.33 -23.12 11.21
C PHE A 257 -4.31 -23.43 12.34
N ASP A 258 -5.61 -23.40 12.07
CA ASP A 258 -6.67 -23.70 13.05
C ASP A 258 -6.72 -25.19 13.40
N GLN A 259 -6.58 -26.10 12.42
CA GLN A 259 -6.59 -27.55 12.63
C GLN A 259 -5.43 -28.05 13.50
N HIS A 260 -4.29 -27.36 13.46
CA HIS A 260 -3.09 -27.71 14.25
C HIS A 260 -2.99 -26.93 15.59
N GLN A 261 -4.12 -26.57 16.20
CA GLN A 261 -4.18 -25.84 17.47
C GLN A 261 -3.41 -24.50 17.42
N SER A 262 -3.53 -23.79 16.30
CA SER A 262 -2.87 -22.50 16.10
C SER A 262 -1.33 -22.54 16.27
N SER A 263 -0.69 -23.67 15.97
CA SER A 263 0.76 -23.81 16.11
C SER A 263 1.49 -23.57 14.81
N TYR A 264 2.22 -22.47 14.75
CA TYR A 264 3.17 -22.20 13.68
C TYR A 264 4.33 -23.20 13.71
N ARG A 265 4.71 -23.73 12.55
CA ARG A 265 5.80 -24.70 12.41
C ARG A 265 6.91 -24.16 11.52
N VAL A 266 8.13 -24.60 11.80
CA VAL A 266 9.32 -24.33 11.02
C VAL A 266 9.94 -25.67 10.63
N PHE A 267 10.05 -25.96 9.35
CA PHE A 267 10.64 -27.21 8.88
C PHE A 267 12.09 -27.33 9.32
N THR A 268 12.90 -26.28 9.10
CA THR A 268 14.29 -26.23 9.54
C THR A 268 14.77 -24.80 9.77
N ARG A 269 15.57 -24.59 10.82
CA ARG A 269 16.25 -23.32 11.13
C ARG A 269 17.73 -23.34 10.80
N ARG A 270 18.24 -24.44 10.23
CA ARG A 270 19.67 -24.66 9.99
C ARG A 270 20.31 -23.59 9.11
N TYR A 271 19.54 -22.95 8.27
CA TYR A 271 20.01 -22.01 7.25
C TYR A 271 19.65 -20.55 7.58
N ASP A 272 18.96 -20.33 8.70
CA ASP A 272 18.57 -18.99 9.14
C ASP A 272 19.82 -18.19 9.55
N ARG A 273 19.81 -16.88 9.25
CA ARG A 273 20.94 -15.99 9.49
C ARG A 273 20.50 -14.66 10.08
N VAL A 274 21.36 -14.11 10.92
CA VAL A 274 21.30 -12.72 11.37
C VAL A 274 22.63 -12.08 11.02
N GLU A 275 22.63 -11.04 10.22
CA GLU A 275 23.86 -10.42 9.74
C GLU A 275 23.76 -8.89 9.62
N LEU A 276 24.89 -8.21 9.65
CA LEU A 276 24.94 -6.78 9.36
C LEU A 276 24.66 -6.56 7.87
N ALA A 277 23.71 -5.70 7.55
CA ALA A 277 23.36 -5.39 6.15
C ALA A 277 24.56 -4.81 5.37
N SER A 278 25.39 -4.01 6.05
CA SER A 278 26.60 -3.45 5.46
C SER A 278 27.65 -4.48 5.07
N SER A 279 27.66 -5.67 5.71
CA SER A 279 28.61 -6.75 5.36
C SER A 279 28.37 -7.33 3.93
N ARG A 280 27.17 -7.10 3.39
CA ARG A 280 26.77 -7.50 2.04
C ARG A 280 27.14 -6.49 0.94
N VAL A 281 27.67 -5.34 1.32
CA VAL A 281 27.92 -4.22 0.41
C VAL A 281 29.38 -3.77 0.52
N ARG A 282 30.03 -3.52 -0.61
CA ARG A 282 31.40 -3.02 -0.62
C ARG A 282 31.47 -1.61 -0.01
N LEU A 283 32.50 -1.30 0.75
CA LEU A 283 32.66 0.00 1.42
C LEU A 283 32.60 1.19 0.44
N ALA A 284 33.14 1.04 -0.77
CA ALA A 284 33.06 2.07 -1.80
C ALA A 284 31.61 2.34 -2.24
N GLU A 285 30.83 1.29 -2.43
CA GLU A 285 29.41 1.34 -2.78
C GLU A 285 28.57 1.95 -1.64
N LEU A 286 28.84 1.58 -0.37
CA LEU A 286 28.19 2.19 0.81
C LEU A 286 28.43 3.70 0.88
N LYS A 287 29.65 4.16 0.59
CA LYS A 287 29.97 5.58 0.56
C LYS A 287 29.20 6.30 -0.55
N GLN A 288 29.07 5.68 -1.72
CA GLN A 288 28.30 6.20 -2.84
C GLN A 288 26.80 6.27 -2.49
N PHE A 289 26.23 5.22 -1.93
CA PHE A 289 24.85 5.20 -1.44
C PHE A 289 24.61 6.27 -0.36
N ARG A 290 25.54 6.43 0.57
CA ARG A 290 25.43 7.48 1.58
C ARG A 290 25.43 8.88 0.97
N GLN A 291 26.28 9.13 0.01
CA GLN A 291 26.32 10.41 -0.70
C GLN A 291 25.00 10.68 -1.44
N GLN A 292 24.43 9.68 -2.08
CA GLN A 292 23.12 9.78 -2.73
C GLN A 292 22.01 10.10 -1.71
N MET A 293 21.95 9.40 -0.58
CA MET A 293 20.98 9.68 0.48
C MET A 293 21.14 11.09 1.06
N ASP A 294 22.38 11.58 1.22
CA ASP A 294 22.62 12.92 1.72
C ASP A 294 22.18 14.01 0.74
N GLN A 295 22.32 13.75 -0.58
CA GLN A 295 21.79 14.62 -1.64
C GLN A 295 20.26 14.63 -1.65
N ASP A 296 19.64 13.45 -1.64
CA ASP A 296 18.18 13.31 -1.61
C ASP A 296 17.58 13.97 -0.36
N ARG A 297 18.23 13.82 0.79
CA ARG A 297 17.80 14.48 2.03
C ARG A 297 17.95 16.01 1.96
N ALA A 298 18.96 16.53 1.29
CA ALA A 298 19.14 17.98 1.15
C ALA A 298 18.00 18.66 0.38
N SER A 299 17.30 17.90 -0.46
CA SER A 299 16.11 18.37 -1.19
C SER A 299 14.84 18.41 -0.32
N LEU A 300 14.84 17.75 0.86
CA LEU A 300 13.70 17.77 1.76
C LEU A 300 13.59 19.10 2.51
N SER A 301 12.41 19.70 2.51
CA SER A 301 12.08 20.89 3.30
C SER A 301 11.86 20.63 4.79
N VAL A 302 12.32 19.49 5.32
CA VAL A 302 12.06 19.03 6.69
C VAL A 302 13.22 19.38 7.62
N GLY A 303 12.96 20.17 8.64
CA GLY A 303 13.93 20.51 9.70
C GLY A 303 14.07 19.38 10.71
N VAL A 304 15.15 18.58 10.66
CA VAL A 304 15.42 17.49 11.62
C VAL A 304 15.37 17.96 13.08
N ALA A 305 15.90 19.15 13.38
CA ALA A 305 15.85 19.73 14.73
C ALA A 305 14.43 20.06 15.19
N GLN A 306 13.54 20.43 14.26
CA GLN A 306 12.14 20.69 14.55
C GLN A 306 11.40 19.37 14.87
N LEU A 307 11.64 18.33 14.09
CA LEU A 307 11.13 16.97 14.36
C LEU A 307 11.65 16.43 15.70
N ALA A 308 12.93 16.62 16.00
CA ALA A 308 13.51 16.19 17.27
C ALA A 308 12.84 16.87 18.47
N ARG A 309 12.52 18.16 18.37
CA ARG A 309 11.76 18.87 19.43
C ARG A 309 10.34 18.31 19.58
N LEU A 310 9.69 17.99 18.45
CA LEU A 310 8.35 17.37 18.46
C LEU A 310 8.40 16.00 19.16
N PHE A 311 9.32 15.11 18.77
CA PHE A 311 9.46 13.79 19.40
C PHE A 311 9.83 13.90 20.88
N ARG A 312 10.73 14.81 21.27
CA ARG A 312 11.04 15.05 22.69
C ARG A 312 9.78 15.45 23.47
N ARG A 313 8.92 16.29 22.90
CA ARG A 313 7.65 16.69 23.54
C ARG A 313 6.65 15.52 23.66
N ILE A 314 6.62 14.60 22.67
CA ILE A 314 5.75 13.42 22.68
C ILE A 314 6.21 12.41 23.72
N PHE A 315 7.54 12.15 23.80
CA PHE A 315 8.10 11.06 24.60
C PHE A 315 8.61 11.48 25.97
N ARG A 316 8.55 12.78 26.30
CA ARG A 316 8.95 13.26 27.63
C ARG A 316 8.06 12.68 28.72
N LYS A 317 8.67 12.28 29.81
CA LYS A 317 8.02 11.87 31.05
C LYS A 317 8.67 12.62 32.19
N PRO A 318 7.88 13.31 33.05
CA PRO A 318 8.42 13.87 34.27
C PRO A 318 8.93 12.73 35.16
N GLN A 319 10.15 12.83 35.61
CA GLN A 319 10.79 11.90 36.53
C GLN A 319 11.37 12.67 37.70
N ASP A 320 11.12 12.17 38.90
CA ASP A 320 11.71 12.73 40.10
C ASP A 320 13.22 12.45 40.10
N ASP A 321 14.02 13.51 40.14
CA ASP A 321 15.49 13.45 40.13
C ASP A 321 16.10 13.87 41.49
N GLY A 322 15.32 13.66 42.56
CA GLY A 322 15.74 13.97 43.92
C GLY A 322 15.31 15.37 44.38
N TRP A 323 16.16 16.06 45.11
CA TRP A 323 15.84 17.29 45.80
C TRP A 323 16.72 18.45 45.35
N ILE A 324 16.12 19.60 45.09
CA ILE A 324 16.85 20.88 44.98
C ILE A 324 16.84 21.51 46.37
N PHE A 325 18.05 21.67 46.94
CA PHE A 325 18.24 22.27 48.24
C PHE A 325 18.44 23.78 48.16
N GLY A 326 18.27 24.48 49.28
CA GLY A 326 18.50 25.93 49.37
C GLY A 326 17.42 26.74 48.65
N GLN A 327 16.18 26.29 48.71
CA GLN A 327 15.02 26.98 48.18
C GLN A 327 14.35 27.86 49.25
N GLU A 328 13.61 28.88 48.83
CA GLU A 328 12.91 29.80 49.75
C GLU A 328 11.53 29.26 50.11
N GLU A 329 11.02 28.28 49.35
CA GLU A 329 9.70 27.65 49.55
C GLU A 329 9.83 26.12 49.31
N GLY A 330 8.93 25.32 49.93
CA GLY A 330 8.87 23.87 49.75
C GLY A 330 8.86 23.10 51.07
N ILE A 331 9.50 21.94 51.14
CA ILE A 331 9.63 21.09 52.33
C ILE A 331 10.87 21.52 53.11
N LEU A 332 10.70 21.74 54.41
CA LEU A 332 11.81 22.15 55.27
C LEU A 332 12.96 21.14 55.25
N ASP A 333 14.18 21.59 54.97
CA ASP A 333 15.35 20.77 55.09
C ASP A 333 15.91 20.81 56.53
N GLY A 334 15.70 19.73 57.28
CA GLY A 334 16.17 19.63 58.66
C GLY A 334 17.68 19.82 58.82
N ARG A 335 18.48 19.65 57.75
CA ARG A 335 19.93 19.87 57.77
C ARG A 335 20.31 21.35 57.72
N ALA A 336 19.43 22.19 57.15
CA ALA A 336 19.65 23.62 57.00
C ALA A 336 19.14 24.41 58.23
N LEU A 337 18.46 23.78 59.21
CA LEU A 337 17.96 24.45 60.42
C LEU A 337 19.09 25.12 61.25
N GLY A 338 20.28 24.55 61.23
CA GLY A 338 21.43 25.19 61.90
C GLY A 338 21.82 26.53 61.27
N GLN A 339 21.58 26.73 60.00
CA GLN A 339 21.83 28.01 59.31
C GLN A 339 20.81 29.09 59.72
N LEU A 340 19.58 28.71 59.95
CA LEU A 340 18.56 29.64 60.44
C LEU A 340 18.88 30.17 61.84
N VAL A 341 19.46 29.30 62.70
CA VAL A 341 19.92 29.69 64.05
C VAL A 341 21.09 30.65 63.98
N ALA A 342 22.04 30.39 63.05
CA ALA A 342 23.24 31.21 62.87
C ALA A 342 22.94 32.54 62.13
N SER A 343 21.98 32.57 61.24
CA SER A 343 21.54 33.75 60.46
C SER A 343 20.02 33.74 60.27
N PRO A 344 19.26 34.46 61.13
CA PRO A 344 17.81 34.50 61.07
C PRO A 344 17.24 35.11 59.77
N ALA A 345 18.08 35.77 58.95
CA ALA A 345 17.70 36.34 57.67
C ALA A 345 17.83 35.33 56.49
N GLU A 346 18.37 34.13 56.76
CA GLU A 346 18.50 33.09 55.73
C GLU A 346 17.20 32.35 55.53
N THR A 347 16.54 32.58 54.36
CA THR A 347 15.26 32.00 53.98
C THR A 347 15.39 30.71 53.17
N ARG A 348 16.63 30.38 52.70
CA ARG A 348 16.91 29.21 51.82
C ARG A 348 17.08 27.91 52.58
N ILE A 349 16.11 27.58 53.41
CA ILE A 349 16.10 26.38 54.27
C ILE A 349 15.17 25.27 53.79
N PHE A 350 14.58 25.46 52.61
CA PHE A 350 13.64 24.50 52.04
C PHE A 350 14.32 23.68 50.94
N ARG A 351 13.69 22.56 50.64
CA ARG A 351 14.00 21.71 49.51
C ARG A 351 12.72 21.49 48.68
N GLN A 352 12.86 21.41 47.37
CA GLN A 352 11.79 21.12 46.44
C GLN A 352 12.14 19.86 45.66
N ASP A 353 11.09 19.09 45.26
CA ASP A 353 11.27 17.95 44.36
C ASP A 353 11.81 18.45 43.03
N GLN A 354 12.93 17.85 42.60
CA GLN A 354 13.50 18.09 41.29
C GLN A 354 12.83 17.17 40.27
N VAL A 355 11.95 17.72 39.45
CA VAL A 355 11.35 16.97 38.36
C VAL A 355 12.08 17.32 37.06
N ILE A 356 12.69 16.32 36.45
CA ILE A 356 13.38 16.45 35.15
C ILE A 356 12.59 15.72 34.10
N ASP A 357 12.39 16.36 32.95
CA ASP A 357 11.78 15.74 31.78
C ASP A 357 12.79 14.77 31.12
N ARG A 358 12.64 13.49 31.33
CA ARG A 358 13.43 12.46 30.63
C ARG A 358 12.65 11.82 29.51
N VAL A 359 13.36 11.45 28.44
CA VAL A 359 12.84 10.62 27.36
C VAL A 359 13.20 9.18 27.66
N ASP A 360 12.19 8.40 28.05
CA ASP A 360 12.34 7.00 28.44
C ASP A 360 11.63 6.09 27.42
N GLN A 361 12.15 6.08 26.20
CA GLN A 361 11.56 5.40 25.06
C GLN A 361 12.62 4.63 24.26
N ALA A 362 12.29 3.39 23.88
CA ALA A 362 13.00 2.59 22.90
C ALA A 362 12.08 2.35 21.68
N VAL A 363 12.59 2.59 20.50
CA VAL A 363 11.88 2.41 19.24
C VAL A 363 12.71 1.50 18.34
N THR A 364 12.17 0.33 18.01
CA THR A 364 12.72 -0.54 16.98
C THR A 364 11.88 -0.40 15.71
N VAL A 365 12.54 -0.10 14.61
CA VAL A 365 11.93 -0.09 13.27
C VAL A 365 12.31 -1.39 12.58
N LEU A 366 11.30 -2.17 12.21
CA LEU A 366 11.42 -3.41 11.47
C LEU A 366 10.94 -3.19 10.03
N LEU A 367 11.85 -3.31 9.10
CA LEU A 367 11.60 -3.08 7.68
C LEU A 367 11.44 -4.38 6.93
N ASP A 368 10.36 -4.48 6.18
CA ASP A 368 10.19 -5.50 5.15
C ASP A 368 11.16 -5.23 3.99
N CYS A 369 12.04 -6.20 3.73
CA CYS A 369 12.93 -6.20 2.58
C CYS A 369 12.45 -7.24 1.55
N SER A 370 11.14 -7.24 1.26
CA SER A 370 10.53 -8.01 0.16
C SER A 370 10.84 -7.38 -1.20
N GLY A 371 10.60 -8.15 -2.27
CA GLY A 371 10.91 -7.72 -3.63
C GLY A 371 10.13 -6.48 -4.09
N SER A 372 8.88 -6.34 -3.66
CA SER A 372 8.01 -5.19 -3.93
C SER A 372 8.55 -3.89 -3.29
N MET A 373 9.05 -3.97 -2.07
CA MET A 373 9.65 -2.84 -1.34
C MET A 373 10.89 -2.24 -2.03
N ARG A 374 11.51 -2.99 -2.92
CA ARG A 374 12.71 -2.56 -3.68
C ARG A 374 12.47 -1.27 -4.48
N THR A 375 11.29 -1.08 -5.03
CA THR A 375 10.94 0.13 -5.80
C THR A 375 10.90 1.38 -4.91
N HIS A 376 10.57 1.21 -3.64
CA HIS A 376 10.45 2.26 -2.64
C HIS A 376 11.76 2.52 -1.87
N ALA A 377 12.79 1.67 -2.05
CA ALA A 377 14.03 1.68 -1.25
C ALA A 377 14.70 3.05 -1.15
N ARG A 378 14.72 3.84 -2.23
CA ARG A 378 15.36 5.17 -2.26
C ARG A 378 14.65 6.17 -1.35
N ARG A 379 13.34 6.31 -1.48
CA ARG A 379 12.56 7.28 -0.66
C ARG A 379 12.44 6.81 0.79
N LEU A 380 12.25 5.50 0.97
CA LEU A 380 12.20 4.87 2.28
C LEU A 380 13.51 5.05 3.05
N SER A 381 14.66 4.90 2.41
CA SER A 381 15.96 5.13 3.06
C SER A 381 16.11 6.57 3.58
N VAL A 382 15.65 7.56 2.83
CA VAL A 382 15.67 8.98 3.24
C VAL A 382 14.68 9.24 4.39
N LEU A 383 13.48 8.65 4.33
CA LEU A 383 12.49 8.72 5.40
C LEU A 383 13.06 8.16 6.71
N LEU A 384 13.61 6.96 6.66
CA LEU A 384 14.18 6.26 7.82
C LEU A 384 15.42 6.97 8.38
N ASP A 385 16.33 7.42 7.52
CA ASP A 385 17.52 8.18 7.96
C ASP A 385 17.12 9.46 8.70
N THR A 386 16.12 10.18 8.18
CA THR A 386 15.61 11.42 8.79
C THR A 386 14.89 11.13 10.11
N LEU A 387 14.04 10.11 10.15
CA LEU A 387 13.28 9.69 11.34
C LEU A 387 14.23 9.24 12.47
N LEU A 388 15.16 8.33 12.17
CA LEU A 388 16.10 7.81 13.16
C LEU A 388 17.03 8.90 13.71
N ARG A 389 17.44 9.83 12.85
CA ARG A 389 18.24 10.98 13.27
C ARG A 389 17.45 11.89 14.22
N ALA A 390 16.18 12.20 13.87
CA ALA A 390 15.34 13.05 14.70
C ALA A 390 14.99 12.40 16.05
N LEU A 391 14.67 11.11 16.06
CA LEU A 391 14.42 10.34 17.29
C LEU A 391 15.68 10.27 18.17
N GLY A 392 16.84 9.99 17.59
CA GLY A 392 18.11 9.99 18.32
C GLY A 392 18.46 11.34 18.95
N MET A 393 18.23 12.46 18.23
CA MET A 393 18.38 13.81 18.75
C MET A 393 17.36 14.15 19.85
N ALA A 394 16.20 13.51 19.84
CA ALA A 394 15.20 13.64 20.90
C ALA A 394 15.59 12.87 22.19
N GLY A 395 16.59 11.99 22.15
CA GLY A 395 17.00 11.13 23.27
C GLY A 395 16.33 9.75 23.26
N VAL A 396 15.61 9.40 22.19
CA VAL A 396 14.99 8.08 22.01
C VAL A 396 16.08 7.07 21.60
N GLN A 397 16.09 5.91 22.24
CA GLN A 397 16.93 4.80 21.79
C GLN A 397 16.31 4.17 20.56
N THR A 398 17.08 4.06 19.48
CA THR A 398 16.53 3.61 18.18
C THR A 398 17.30 2.42 17.62
N GLU A 399 16.58 1.48 17.03
CA GLU A 399 17.13 0.35 16.30
C GLU A 399 16.49 0.27 14.92
N LEU A 400 17.24 -0.16 13.88
CA LEU A 400 16.74 -0.40 12.54
C LEU A 400 17.11 -1.81 12.11
N LEU A 401 16.09 -2.62 11.95
CA LEU A 401 16.14 -4.01 11.55
C LEU A 401 15.51 -4.19 10.18
N GLY A 402 15.90 -5.22 9.46
CA GLY A 402 15.23 -5.66 8.25
C GLY A 402 15.04 -7.17 8.25
N PHE A 403 14.09 -7.63 7.48
CA PHE A 403 13.88 -9.05 7.27
C PHE A 403 13.65 -9.36 5.80
N THR A 404 14.20 -10.49 5.39
CA THR A 404 14.06 -11.06 4.05
C THR A 404 14.30 -12.56 4.10
N THR A 405 14.26 -13.24 2.96
CA THR A 405 14.66 -14.64 2.86
C THR A 405 16.08 -14.80 2.31
N GLY A 406 16.73 -15.91 2.64
CA GLY A 406 18.06 -16.24 2.12
C GLY A 406 18.06 -16.61 0.64
N ALA A 407 16.92 -17.06 0.12
CA ALA A 407 16.73 -17.47 -1.26
C ALA A 407 15.29 -17.20 -1.71
N TRP A 408 15.10 -17.13 -3.01
CA TRP A 408 13.78 -17.19 -3.63
C TRP A 408 13.23 -18.62 -3.62
N ASN A 409 11.91 -18.79 -3.49
CA ASN A 409 11.23 -20.09 -3.62
C ASN A 409 11.79 -21.19 -2.68
N GLY A 410 12.09 -20.87 -1.44
CA GLY A 410 12.40 -21.84 -0.38
C GLY A 410 13.85 -22.30 -0.26
N GLY A 411 14.72 -22.03 -1.21
CA GLY A 411 16.16 -22.27 -1.11
C GLY A 411 16.57 -23.70 -0.68
N ARG A 412 17.46 -23.80 0.34
CA ARG A 412 17.97 -25.07 0.87
C ARG A 412 16.94 -25.80 1.72
N ALA A 413 16.12 -25.08 2.46
CA ALA A 413 15.05 -25.65 3.29
C ALA A 413 14.05 -26.43 2.44
N MET A 414 13.63 -25.87 1.32
CA MET A 414 12.76 -26.52 0.34
C MET A 414 13.39 -27.78 -0.26
N LYS A 415 14.71 -27.74 -0.58
CA LYS A 415 15.44 -28.91 -1.09
C LYS A 415 15.51 -30.04 -0.05
N ASP A 416 15.74 -29.73 1.21
CA ASP A 416 15.77 -30.72 2.28
C ASP A 416 14.39 -31.36 2.52
N TRP A 417 13.31 -30.57 2.46
CA TRP A 417 11.94 -31.08 2.53
C TRP A 417 11.62 -32.05 1.38
N GLN A 418 12.04 -31.70 0.16
CA GLN A 418 11.89 -32.59 -1.00
C GLN A 418 12.63 -33.91 -0.84
N ARG A 419 13.87 -33.87 -0.30
CA ARG A 419 14.68 -35.08 -0.03
C ARG A 419 14.07 -35.99 1.06
N GLN A 420 13.33 -35.39 2.01
CA GLN A 420 12.66 -36.13 3.09
C GLN A 420 11.29 -36.71 2.69
N GLY A 421 10.98 -36.73 1.40
CA GLY A 421 9.73 -37.32 0.91
C GLY A 421 8.50 -36.41 1.04
N LYS A 422 8.69 -35.10 1.15
CA LYS A 422 7.63 -34.08 1.16
C LYS A 422 6.56 -34.31 2.25
N PRO A 423 6.92 -34.38 3.54
CA PRO A 423 5.93 -34.55 4.60
C PRO A 423 4.85 -33.44 4.53
N ALA A 424 3.60 -33.81 4.84
CA ALA A 424 2.48 -32.88 4.81
C ALA A 424 2.62 -31.78 5.87
N HIS A 425 2.12 -30.58 5.57
CA HIS A 425 2.09 -29.41 6.45
C HIS A 425 3.42 -29.11 7.13
N PRO A 426 4.49 -28.86 6.36
CA PRO A 426 5.83 -28.63 6.91
C PRO A 426 5.97 -27.32 7.66
N GLY A 427 5.03 -26.38 7.51
CA GLY A 427 5.18 -25.02 7.98
C GLY A 427 6.11 -24.19 7.07
N ARG A 428 6.94 -23.33 7.64
CA ARG A 428 7.89 -22.51 6.87
C ARG A 428 8.94 -23.36 6.17
N LEU A 429 9.10 -23.15 4.86
CA LEU A 429 10.02 -23.88 3.99
C LEU A 429 11.15 -23.02 3.41
N ASN A 430 11.32 -21.78 3.84
CA ASN A 430 12.40 -20.90 3.37
C ASN A 430 13.45 -20.66 4.44
N GLU A 431 14.60 -20.12 4.06
CA GLU A 431 15.68 -19.67 4.94
C GLU A 431 15.43 -18.21 5.30
N ILE A 432 15.38 -17.85 6.58
CA ILE A 432 15.25 -16.47 7.01
C ILE A 432 16.62 -15.77 6.99
N CYS A 433 16.62 -14.52 6.59
CA CYS A 433 17.75 -13.62 6.70
C CYS A 433 17.31 -12.33 7.42
N HIS A 434 17.69 -12.19 8.67
CA HIS A 434 17.48 -10.98 9.45
C HIS A 434 18.67 -10.04 9.25
N LEU A 435 18.39 -8.77 8.96
CA LEU A 435 19.36 -7.74 8.63
C LEU A 435 19.45 -6.70 9.74
N LEU A 436 20.65 -6.35 10.17
CA LEU A 436 20.92 -5.29 11.12
C LEU A 436 21.47 -4.08 10.36
N PHE A 437 20.69 -3.00 10.29
CA PHE A 437 21.10 -1.72 9.69
C PHE A 437 21.62 -0.76 10.76
N LYS A 438 21.01 -0.76 11.95
CA LYS A 438 21.45 0.03 13.10
C LYS A 438 21.08 -0.70 14.39
N GLN A 439 22.05 -0.98 15.23
CA GLN A 439 21.84 -1.56 16.55
C GLN A 439 21.38 -0.49 17.57
N ALA A 440 20.71 -0.93 18.63
CA ALA A 440 20.11 -0.05 19.61
C ALA A 440 21.12 0.81 20.39
N ASP A 441 22.31 0.27 20.66
CA ASP A 441 23.42 0.92 21.36
C ASP A 441 24.27 1.84 20.46
N THR A 442 24.08 1.75 19.16
CA THR A 442 24.85 2.53 18.18
C THR A 442 24.15 3.85 17.87
N SER A 443 24.89 4.97 17.98
CA SER A 443 24.35 6.28 17.61
C SER A 443 24.12 6.37 16.09
N TRP A 444 23.14 7.21 15.66
CA TRP A 444 22.88 7.44 14.24
C TRP A 444 24.17 7.85 13.47
N SER A 445 25.02 8.68 14.05
CA SER A 445 26.25 9.16 13.40
C SER A 445 27.25 8.04 13.08
N ARG A 446 27.30 6.99 13.90
CA ARG A 446 28.12 5.80 13.66
C ARG A 446 27.47 4.85 12.66
N ALA A 447 26.14 4.66 12.75
CA ALA A 447 25.40 3.74 11.90
C ALA A 447 25.08 4.32 10.50
N ARG A 448 25.35 5.59 10.23
CA ARG A 448 24.93 6.27 8.99
C ARG A 448 25.38 5.60 7.68
N LEU A 449 26.53 4.91 7.72
CA LEU A 449 27.01 4.13 6.57
C LEU A 449 26.28 2.79 6.44
N ASP A 450 26.00 2.14 7.57
CA ASP A 450 25.28 0.85 7.57
C ASP A 450 23.85 1.03 7.11
N ILE A 451 23.19 2.14 7.50
CA ILE A 451 21.85 2.53 7.02
C ILE A 451 21.82 2.69 5.49
N ALA A 452 22.90 3.13 4.86
CA ALA A 452 22.98 3.28 3.42
C ALA A 452 22.87 1.95 2.67
N ALA A 453 23.10 0.81 3.33
CA ALA A 453 22.87 -0.51 2.74
C ALA A 453 21.40 -0.75 2.32
N LEU A 454 20.44 0.05 2.81
CA LEU A 454 19.05 0.04 2.33
C LEU A 454 18.91 0.24 0.81
N LEU A 455 19.87 0.89 0.17
CA LEU A 455 19.87 1.08 -1.28
C LEU A 455 20.39 -0.15 -2.07
N LYS A 456 20.85 -1.19 -1.38
CA LYS A 456 21.32 -2.42 -2.04
C LYS A 456 20.15 -3.30 -2.46
N HIS A 457 19.82 -3.31 -3.72
CA HIS A 457 18.67 -4.03 -4.27
C HIS A 457 18.72 -5.56 -4.07
N ASP A 458 19.92 -6.15 -3.94
CA ASP A 458 20.09 -7.59 -3.74
C ASP A 458 19.65 -8.07 -2.34
N LEU A 459 19.38 -7.15 -1.42
CA LEU A 459 18.87 -7.45 -0.08
C LEU A 459 17.36 -7.73 -0.07
N TYR A 460 16.65 -7.39 -1.14
CA TYR A 460 15.18 -7.47 -1.23
C TYR A 460 14.76 -8.78 -1.92
N ARG A 461 14.02 -9.65 -1.20
CA ARG A 461 13.53 -10.95 -1.69
C ARG A 461 12.11 -11.23 -1.20
N GLU A 462 11.87 -12.36 -0.53
CA GLU A 462 10.57 -12.71 0.08
C GLU A 462 10.59 -12.38 1.58
N GLY A 463 9.42 -12.33 2.24
CA GLY A 463 9.28 -11.96 3.64
C GLY A 463 8.49 -12.97 4.47
N VAL A 464 8.94 -13.22 5.72
CA VAL A 464 8.21 -14.00 6.74
C VAL A 464 8.01 -13.12 7.96
N ASP A 465 6.98 -12.30 7.90
CA ASP A 465 6.72 -11.18 8.84
C ASP A 465 6.56 -11.64 10.28
N GLY A 466 5.80 -12.72 10.52
CA GLY A 466 5.53 -13.18 11.88
C GLY A 466 6.80 -13.55 12.66
N GLU A 467 7.74 -14.29 12.04
CA GLU A 467 9.02 -14.59 12.68
C GLU A 467 9.89 -13.34 12.86
N ALA A 468 9.83 -12.41 11.92
CA ALA A 468 10.57 -11.16 12.00
C ALA A 468 10.06 -10.26 13.13
N VAL A 469 8.73 -10.13 13.28
CA VAL A 469 8.12 -9.39 14.41
C VAL A 469 8.47 -10.05 15.75
N LEU A 470 8.45 -11.37 15.83
CA LEU A 470 8.86 -12.09 17.04
C LEU A 470 10.32 -11.84 17.38
N TRP A 471 11.22 -11.89 16.40
CA TRP A 471 12.63 -11.60 16.58
C TRP A 471 12.89 -10.15 17.01
N ALA A 472 12.24 -9.17 16.36
CA ALA A 472 12.37 -7.76 16.70
C ALA A 472 11.83 -7.46 18.11
N SER A 473 10.72 -8.07 18.50
CA SER A 473 10.14 -7.92 19.85
C SER A 473 11.05 -8.51 20.94
N GLN A 474 11.67 -9.66 20.70
CA GLN A 474 12.65 -10.23 21.62
C GLN A 474 13.84 -9.29 21.85
N ARG A 475 14.42 -8.74 20.78
CA ARG A 475 15.50 -7.75 20.88
C ARG A 475 15.07 -6.49 21.63
N LEU A 476 13.84 -6.04 21.41
CA LEU A 476 13.30 -4.87 22.10
C LEU A 476 13.05 -5.14 23.60
N LEU A 477 12.71 -6.36 23.97
CA LEU A 477 12.56 -6.79 25.37
C LEU A 477 13.91 -6.88 26.11
N GLU A 478 15.01 -7.15 25.41
CA GLU A 478 16.36 -7.14 25.98
C GLU A 478 16.86 -5.73 26.34
N GLN A 479 16.21 -4.67 25.83
CA GLN A 479 16.53 -3.30 26.20
C GLN A 479 16.16 -3.02 27.66
N PRO A 480 16.90 -2.14 28.38
CA PRO A 480 16.56 -1.75 29.75
C PRO A 480 15.10 -1.30 29.86
N ASP A 481 14.55 -1.34 31.07
CA ASP A 481 13.15 -0.98 31.36
C ASP A 481 12.77 0.41 30.84
N ARG A 482 12.27 0.44 29.61
CA ARG A 482 11.80 1.61 28.89
C ARG A 482 10.44 1.30 28.27
N ARG A 483 9.72 2.34 27.89
CA ARG A 483 8.56 2.17 27.01
C ARG A 483 9.05 1.67 25.66
N ARG A 484 8.39 0.64 25.13
CA ARG A 484 8.83 -0.09 23.94
C ARG A 484 7.82 0.11 22.81
N THR A 485 8.30 0.58 21.68
CA THR A 485 7.49 0.69 20.46
C THR A 485 8.19 -0.04 19.32
N LEU A 486 7.44 -0.92 18.65
CA LEU A 486 7.85 -1.62 17.43
C LEU A 486 7.09 -1.01 16.25
N ILE A 487 7.81 -0.42 15.30
CA ILE A 487 7.25 0.08 14.04
C ILE A 487 7.57 -0.96 12.97
N VAL A 488 6.55 -1.55 12.37
CA VAL A 488 6.72 -2.48 11.24
C VAL A 488 6.36 -1.77 9.95
N ILE A 489 7.25 -1.81 8.98
CA ILE A 489 7.08 -1.15 7.67
C ILE A 489 7.03 -2.21 6.60
N SER A 490 5.91 -2.29 5.87
CA SER A 490 5.69 -3.26 4.79
C SER A 490 4.74 -2.66 3.75
N ASP A 491 4.77 -3.19 2.52
CA ASP A 491 3.87 -2.82 1.42
C ASP A 491 2.85 -3.93 1.10
N GLY A 492 2.76 -4.97 1.94
CA GLY A 492 1.88 -6.10 1.64
C GLY A 492 1.60 -7.07 2.78
N CYS A 493 1.08 -8.20 2.38
CA CYS A 493 0.86 -9.35 3.24
C CYS A 493 2.15 -10.16 3.36
N PRO A 494 2.29 -10.95 4.45
CA PRO A 494 3.35 -11.93 4.57
C PRO A 494 3.38 -12.86 3.36
N MET A 495 4.49 -12.90 2.62
CA MET A 495 4.61 -13.69 1.40
C MET A 495 5.93 -14.47 1.35
N ASP A 496 5.81 -15.77 1.47
CA ASP A 496 6.87 -16.73 1.15
C ASP A 496 6.29 -17.82 0.25
N SER A 497 6.65 -17.80 -1.01
CA SER A 497 6.09 -18.66 -2.05
C SER A 497 6.19 -20.14 -1.73
N ALA A 498 7.32 -20.59 -1.19
CA ALA A 498 7.53 -21.99 -0.84
C ALA A 498 6.63 -22.46 0.30
N THR A 499 6.40 -21.61 1.30
CA THR A 499 5.57 -21.91 2.46
C THR A 499 4.09 -21.89 2.10
N GLN A 500 3.63 -20.88 1.35
CA GLN A 500 2.23 -20.77 0.93
C GLN A 500 1.80 -21.90 0.02
N HIS A 501 2.71 -22.37 -0.86
CA HIS A 501 2.43 -23.45 -1.82
C HIS A 501 2.07 -24.78 -1.17
N VAL A 502 2.60 -25.04 0.01
CA VAL A 502 2.48 -26.33 0.71
C VAL A 502 1.51 -26.29 1.90
N ASN A 503 1.23 -25.08 2.42
CA ASN A 503 0.25 -24.90 3.49
C ASN A 503 -1.06 -24.32 2.90
N ASP A 504 -1.39 -23.09 3.20
CA ASP A 504 -2.46 -22.33 2.57
C ASP A 504 -2.09 -20.85 2.45
N ASP A 505 -2.85 -20.08 1.68
CA ASP A 505 -2.56 -18.68 1.38
C ASP A 505 -2.55 -17.77 2.63
N PHE A 506 -3.29 -18.12 3.68
CA PHE A 506 -3.42 -17.35 4.91
C PHE A 506 -2.59 -17.87 6.09
N TYR A 507 -1.77 -18.92 5.88
CA TYR A 507 -0.96 -19.53 6.93
C TYR A 507 -0.02 -18.52 7.59
N LEU A 508 0.73 -17.77 6.80
CA LEU A 508 1.65 -16.73 7.29
C LEU A 508 0.91 -15.52 7.88
N ALA A 509 -0.22 -15.14 7.29
CA ALA A 509 -1.07 -14.06 7.78
C ALA A 509 -1.65 -14.36 9.17
N SER A 510 -2.16 -15.58 9.39
CA SER A 510 -2.66 -16.05 10.68
C SER A 510 -1.56 -16.08 11.75
N HIS A 511 -0.35 -16.51 11.37
CA HIS A 511 0.82 -16.48 12.26
C HIS A 511 1.18 -15.03 12.63
N LEU A 512 1.25 -14.10 11.68
CA LEU A 512 1.53 -12.69 11.95
C LEU A 512 0.53 -12.11 12.94
N GLN A 513 -0.77 -12.31 12.74
CA GLN A 513 -1.82 -11.82 13.64
C GLN A 513 -1.68 -12.39 15.05
N GLN A 514 -1.31 -13.67 15.19
CA GLN A 514 -1.05 -14.30 16.49
C GLN A 514 0.15 -13.65 17.18
N VAL A 515 1.26 -13.48 16.47
CA VAL A 515 2.48 -12.88 17.01
C VAL A 515 2.26 -11.43 17.43
N ILE A 516 1.53 -10.64 16.65
CA ILE A 516 1.20 -9.24 17.01
C ILE A 516 0.41 -9.20 18.33
N ARG A 517 -0.63 -10.04 18.48
CA ARG A 517 -1.39 -10.13 19.74
C ARG A 517 -0.50 -10.52 20.92
N GLN A 518 0.40 -11.47 20.74
CA GLN A 518 1.37 -11.88 21.75
C GLN A 518 2.33 -10.74 22.11
N THR A 519 2.87 -10.03 21.12
CA THR A 519 3.81 -8.91 21.31
C THR A 519 3.15 -7.77 22.10
N ILE A 520 1.89 -7.43 21.78
CA ILE A 520 1.12 -6.43 22.53
C ILE A 520 0.89 -6.88 23.98
N SER A 521 0.58 -8.16 24.22
CA SER A 521 0.40 -8.70 25.58
C SER A 521 1.68 -8.63 26.43
N GLN A 522 2.85 -8.57 25.81
CA GLN A 522 4.14 -8.37 26.47
C GLN A 522 4.45 -6.89 26.78
N GLY A 523 3.52 -5.98 26.53
CA GLY A 523 3.68 -4.55 26.84
C GLY A 523 4.45 -3.75 25.76
N ILE A 524 4.58 -4.30 24.56
CA ILE A 524 5.17 -3.59 23.42
C ILE A 524 4.04 -2.92 22.62
N ASP A 525 4.18 -1.63 22.36
CA ASP A 525 3.28 -0.89 21.46
C ASP A 525 3.67 -1.19 20.01
N VAL A 526 2.80 -1.90 19.28
CA VAL A 526 3.06 -2.32 17.90
C VAL A 526 2.29 -1.42 16.93
N VAL A 527 3.01 -0.89 15.94
CA VAL A 527 2.50 0.08 14.98
C VAL A 527 2.87 -0.37 13.57
N GLY A 528 1.89 -0.39 12.66
CA GLY A 528 2.09 -0.66 11.24
C GLY A 528 2.28 0.63 10.43
N LEU A 529 3.29 0.69 9.58
CA LEU A 529 3.47 1.72 8.56
C LEU A 529 3.41 1.07 7.19
N GLY A 530 2.25 1.19 6.52
CA GLY A 530 2.04 0.61 5.21
C GLY A 530 2.58 1.51 4.10
N VAL A 531 3.29 0.95 3.14
CA VAL A 531 3.79 1.65 1.96
C VAL A 531 2.82 1.41 0.82
N GLY A 532 1.99 2.41 0.50
CA GLY A 532 0.97 2.29 -0.52
C GLY A 532 -0.21 1.36 -0.18
N LEU A 533 -0.28 0.85 1.07
CA LEU A 533 -1.30 -0.10 1.51
C LEU A 533 -1.67 0.14 2.98
N ASP A 534 -2.94 -0.02 3.35
CA ASP A 534 -3.37 0.04 4.75
C ASP A 534 -3.19 -1.32 5.44
N LEU A 535 -2.42 -1.33 6.52
CA LEU A 535 -2.11 -2.51 7.33
C LEU A 535 -3.05 -2.70 8.54
N SER A 536 -4.20 -2.02 8.59
CA SER A 536 -5.17 -2.10 9.70
C SER A 536 -5.71 -3.52 9.94
N ALA A 537 -5.69 -4.38 8.91
CA ALA A 537 -6.06 -5.80 9.03
C ALA A 537 -5.14 -6.61 9.97
N TYR A 538 -3.90 -6.16 10.16
CA TYR A 538 -2.89 -6.82 10.99
C TYR A 538 -2.53 -6.04 12.23
N TYR A 539 -2.41 -4.71 12.12
CA TYR A 539 -1.93 -3.85 13.19
C TYR A 539 -3.06 -2.97 13.73
N PRO A 540 -3.30 -2.96 15.06
CA PRO A 540 -4.38 -2.18 15.67
C PRO A 540 -4.19 -0.67 15.53
N ARG A 541 -2.97 -0.26 15.20
CA ARG A 541 -2.59 1.12 14.88
C ARG A 541 -1.74 1.08 13.63
N SER A 542 -2.23 1.65 12.58
CA SER A 542 -1.55 1.72 11.28
C SER A 542 -1.64 3.12 10.68
N LEU A 543 -0.70 3.40 9.79
CA LEU A 543 -0.69 4.57 8.93
C LEU A 543 -0.21 4.10 7.56
N ALA A 544 -0.97 4.39 6.54
CA ALA A 544 -0.52 4.18 5.17
C ALA A 544 0.18 5.44 4.65
N VAL A 545 1.31 5.25 4.00
CA VAL A 545 2.16 6.32 3.46
C VAL A 545 2.39 6.07 1.98
N ASP A 546 2.09 7.06 1.16
CA ASP A 546 2.44 7.03 -0.25
C ASP A 546 3.90 7.48 -0.43
N LEU A 547 4.75 6.54 -0.82
CA LEU A 547 6.15 6.80 -1.16
C LEU A 547 6.36 7.01 -2.67
N GLN A 548 5.32 7.02 -3.49
CA GLN A 548 5.43 7.40 -4.90
C GLN A 548 5.50 8.93 -5.04
N GLN A 549 4.92 9.66 -4.10
CA GLN A 549 5.00 11.12 -4.02
C GLN A 549 6.25 11.60 -3.26
N ALA A 550 6.60 12.88 -3.43
CA ALA A 550 7.70 13.49 -2.70
C ALA A 550 7.43 13.49 -1.19
N LEU A 551 8.45 13.14 -0.39
CA LEU A 551 8.34 13.16 1.07
C LEU A 551 8.09 14.59 1.56
N THR A 552 6.90 14.84 2.08
CA THR A 552 6.50 16.13 2.66
C THR A 552 6.68 16.14 4.18
N PRO A 553 6.77 17.32 4.82
CA PRO A 553 6.76 17.42 6.27
C PRO A 553 5.54 16.75 6.94
N ALA A 554 4.39 16.72 6.24
CA ALA A 554 3.15 16.12 6.74
C ALA A 554 3.33 14.65 7.11
N VAL A 555 4.01 13.86 6.28
CA VAL A 555 4.28 12.43 6.54
C VAL A 555 4.98 12.23 7.89
N PHE A 556 5.98 13.06 8.20
CA PHE A 556 6.69 12.97 9.47
C PHE A 556 5.82 13.37 10.67
N TYR A 557 4.93 14.35 10.50
CA TYR A 557 3.96 14.74 11.53
C TYR A 557 2.91 13.65 11.76
N ASP A 558 2.45 12.97 10.73
CA ASP A 558 1.49 11.87 10.84
C ASP A 558 2.13 10.65 11.53
N ILE A 559 3.38 10.30 11.18
CA ILE A 559 4.15 9.30 11.95
C ILE A 559 4.31 9.73 13.41
N ALA A 560 4.59 10.99 13.68
CA ALA A 560 4.70 11.48 15.05
C ALA A 560 3.36 11.39 15.81
N ARG A 561 2.22 11.69 15.18
CA ARG A 561 0.88 11.50 15.77
C ARG A 561 0.58 10.04 16.05
N LEU A 562 0.92 9.15 15.10
CA LEU A 562 0.76 7.72 15.25
C LEU A 562 1.52 7.20 16.48
N LEU A 563 2.76 7.66 16.69
CA LEU A 563 3.56 7.32 17.85
C LEU A 563 3.02 7.94 19.16
N ALA A 564 2.44 9.13 19.10
CA ALA A 564 1.83 9.80 20.25
C ALA A 564 0.57 9.09 20.78
N GLY A 565 -0.20 8.44 19.91
CA GLY A 565 -1.46 7.78 20.26
C GLY A 565 -1.32 6.62 21.26
N GLY A 566 -0.15 5.99 21.38
CA GLY A 566 0.16 4.97 22.40
C GLY A 566 0.36 5.53 23.82
N HIS A 567 0.41 6.84 23.98
CA HIS A 567 0.78 7.51 25.23
C HIS A 567 -0.42 8.01 26.06
N ARG A 568 -1.64 7.78 25.58
CA ARG A 568 -2.88 8.24 26.25
C ARG A 568 -3.59 7.17 27.08
N ARG A 569 -2.94 6.03 27.36
CA ARG A 569 -3.47 5.00 28.27
C ARG A 569 -2.68 4.88 29.54
#